data_60e8de373d2a01c2440263e0595873b1
#
_entry.id   60e8de373d2a01c2440263e0595873b1
#
_cell.length_a   1.000
_cell.length_b   1.000
_cell.length_c   1.000
_cell.angle_alpha   90.00
_cell.angle_beta   90.00
_cell.angle_gamma   90.00
#
_symmetry.space_group_name_H-M   'P 1'
#
loop_
_entity.id
_entity.type
_entity.pdbx_description
1 polymer ?
#
loop_
_entity_poly.entity_id
_entity_poly.type
_entity_poly.pdbx_seq_one_letter_code
_entity_poly.pdbx_strand_id
1 'polypeptide(L)'
;MEKLTQETERIMTERFGKDTVIALATTENGIPHVRYVNAFYEDGAFYIITYALSGKMKQLEKNPAAAIAGDWFTAHGTGINLGYFGKQENRNLAEKLRKAFAAWIDNGHNDFTDENTCIL
;
A
#
# COMPACT_ATOMS: atom_id res chain seq x y z
N MET A 1 5.84 -16.10 4.43
CA MET A 1 4.60 -15.88 3.67
C MET A 1 4.49 -16.92 2.56
N GLU A 2 3.36 -17.55 2.46
CA GLU A 2 3.14 -18.54 1.40
C GLU A 2 3.13 -17.85 0.03
N LYS A 3 3.76 -18.49 -0.93
CA LYS A 3 3.70 -18.01 -2.31
C LYS A 3 2.35 -18.36 -2.92
N LEU A 4 1.79 -17.42 -3.65
CA LEU A 4 0.57 -17.68 -4.42
C LEU A 4 0.88 -18.66 -5.56
N THR A 5 -0.12 -19.42 -5.98
CA THR A 5 0.01 -20.24 -7.18
C THR A 5 0.19 -19.31 -8.40
N GLN A 6 0.74 -19.84 -9.49
CA GLN A 6 0.91 -19.07 -10.72
C GLN A 6 -0.41 -18.51 -11.24
N GLU A 7 -1.48 -19.28 -11.14
CA GLU A 7 -2.79 -18.84 -11.60
C GLU A 7 -3.33 -17.71 -10.71
N THR A 8 -3.24 -17.86 -9.39
CA THR A 8 -3.67 -16.83 -8.46
C THR A 8 -2.86 -15.55 -8.65
N GLU A 9 -1.54 -15.67 -8.81
CA GLU A 9 -0.66 -14.53 -9.07
C GLU A 9 -1.05 -13.81 -10.37
N ARG A 10 -1.36 -14.56 -11.43
CA ARG A 10 -1.82 -13.98 -12.70
C ARG A 10 -3.11 -13.17 -12.51
N ILE A 11 -4.07 -13.74 -11.80
CA ILE A 11 -5.35 -13.07 -11.53
C ILE A 11 -5.14 -11.80 -10.69
N MET A 12 -4.31 -11.87 -9.66
CA MET A 12 -4.00 -10.71 -8.81
C MET A 12 -3.33 -9.61 -9.61
N THR A 13 -2.37 -9.95 -10.47
CA THR A 13 -1.70 -8.96 -11.31
C THR A 13 -2.67 -8.32 -12.30
N GLU A 14 -3.53 -9.11 -12.93
CA GLU A 14 -4.52 -8.60 -13.87
C GLU A 14 -5.48 -7.61 -13.23
N ARG A 15 -5.95 -7.92 -12.02
CA ARG A 15 -7.00 -7.13 -11.36
C ARG A 15 -6.46 -5.98 -10.51
N PHE A 16 -5.29 -6.17 -9.89
CA PHE A 16 -4.75 -5.24 -8.90
C PHE A 16 -3.37 -4.69 -9.25
N GLY A 17 -2.74 -5.14 -10.34
CA GLY A 17 -1.48 -4.59 -10.86
C GLY A 17 -1.65 -3.25 -11.56
N LYS A 18 -2.54 -2.42 -11.03
CA LYS A 18 -2.90 -1.10 -11.53
C LYS A 18 -3.49 -0.31 -10.37
N ASP A 19 -3.84 0.95 -10.60
CA ASP A 19 -4.52 1.77 -9.58
C ASP A 19 -5.85 1.12 -9.22
N THR A 20 -5.96 0.64 -8.00
CA THR A 20 -7.19 0.06 -7.45
C THR A 20 -7.42 0.56 -6.04
N VAL A 21 -8.68 0.57 -5.63
CA VAL A 21 -9.06 0.93 -4.27
C VAL A 21 -9.26 -0.35 -3.47
N ILE A 22 -8.60 -0.44 -2.32
CA ILE A 22 -8.80 -1.52 -1.36
C ILE A 22 -9.15 -0.94 0.01
N ALA A 23 -9.80 -1.74 0.83
CA ALA A 23 -9.99 -1.42 2.25
C ALA A 23 -8.78 -1.93 3.02
N LEU A 24 -8.21 -1.08 3.86
CA LEU A 24 -7.07 -1.43 4.71
C LEU A 24 -7.49 -1.28 6.17
N ALA A 25 -7.38 -2.35 6.93
CA ALA A 25 -7.67 -2.38 8.36
C ALA A 25 -6.38 -2.48 9.16
N THR A 26 -6.28 -1.66 10.20
CA THR A 26 -5.19 -1.66 11.18
C THR A 26 -5.79 -1.63 12.56
N THR A 27 -4.99 -1.83 13.61
CA THR A 27 -5.51 -1.85 14.98
C THR A 27 -4.78 -0.84 15.86
N GLU A 28 -5.51 -0.33 16.85
CA GLU A 28 -4.96 0.49 17.93
C GLU A 28 -5.61 0.06 19.24
N ASN A 29 -4.81 -0.41 20.19
CA ASN A 29 -5.30 -0.89 21.47
C ASN A 29 -6.39 -1.96 21.33
N GLY A 30 -6.27 -2.85 20.34
CA GLY A 30 -7.24 -3.91 20.07
C GLY A 30 -8.48 -3.45 19.29
N ILE A 31 -8.59 -2.16 18.95
CA ILE A 31 -9.72 -1.64 18.18
C ILE A 31 -9.34 -1.58 16.71
N PRO A 32 -10.08 -2.27 15.83
CA PRO A 32 -9.80 -2.20 14.40
C PRO A 32 -10.27 -0.88 13.80
N HIS A 33 -9.47 -0.36 12.88
CA HIS A 33 -9.77 0.84 12.09
C HIS A 33 -9.68 0.48 10.62
N VAL A 34 -10.63 0.90 9.82
CA VAL A 34 -10.66 0.59 8.39
C VAL A 34 -10.81 1.88 7.57
N ARG A 35 -10.14 1.94 6.43
CA ARG A 35 -10.24 3.04 5.46
C ARG A 35 -9.98 2.50 4.07
N TYR A 36 -10.41 3.26 3.05
CA TYR A 36 -10.11 2.93 1.66
C TYR A 36 -8.82 3.63 1.25
N VAL A 37 -7.99 2.92 0.50
CA VAL A 37 -6.73 3.46 -0.01
C VAL A 37 -6.55 3.04 -1.47
N ASN A 38 -5.85 3.88 -2.24
CA ASN A 38 -5.40 3.48 -3.57
C ASN A 38 -4.16 2.62 -3.43
N ALA A 39 -4.14 1.50 -4.10
CA ALA A 39 -3.09 0.50 -3.99
C ALA A 39 -2.69 -0.07 -5.33
N PHE A 40 -1.45 -0.54 -5.40
CA PHE A 40 -0.87 -1.22 -6.54
C PHE A 40 -0.31 -2.55 -6.08
N TYR A 41 -0.71 -3.64 -6.74
CA TYR A 41 -0.25 -4.98 -6.42
C TYR A 41 0.89 -5.41 -7.34
N GLU A 42 1.94 -5.99 -6.76
CA GLU A 42 3.02 -6.63 -7.51
C GLU A 42 3.66 -7.71 -6.63
N ASP A 43 3.83 -8.90 -7.18
CA ASP A 43 4.58 -10.01 -6.57
C ASP A 43 4.22 -10.30 -5.10
N GLY A 44 2.95 -10.40 -4.81
CA GLY A 44 2.47 -10.81 -3.49
C GLY A 44 2.35 -9.68 -2.48
N ALA A 45 2.50 -8.42 -2.91
CA ALA A 45 2.39 -7.27 -2.02
C ALA A 45 1.53 -6.17 -2.61
N PHE A 46 0.84 -5.44 -1.74
CA PHE A 46 0.15 -4.20 -2.10
C PHE A 46 0.97 -3.02 -1.62
N TYR A 47 1.09 -2.00 -2.47
CA TYR A 47 1.86 -0.79 -2.19
C TYR A 47 0.95 0.42 -2.20
N ILE A 48 1.09 1.30 -1.22
CA ILE A 48 0.35 2.56 -1.14
C ILE A 48 1.31 3.71 -0.85
N ILE A 49 0.94 4.90 -1.33
CA ILE A 49 1.65 6.13 -0.99
C ILE A 49 0.88 6.78 0.15
N THR A 50 1.56 7.08 1.24
CA THR A 50 0.91 7.62 2.42
C THR A 50 1.85 8.58 3.17
N TYR A 51 1.32 9.17 4.22
CA TYR A 51 2.08 10.09 5.07
C TYR A 51 2.54 9.36 6.34
N ALA A 52 3.84 9.41 6.63
CA ALA A 52 4.43 8.65 7.73
C ALA A 52 3.83 8.99 9.10
N LEU A 53 3.30 10.20 9.26
CA LEU A 53 2.70 10.65 10.51
C LEU A 53 1.18 10.44 10.56
N SER A 54 0.59 9.76 9.56
CA SER A 54 -0.83 9.45 9.56
C SER A 54 -1.19 8.45 10.65
N GLY A 55 -2.49 8.39 11.00
CA GLY A 55 -2.98 7.45 12.00
C GLY A 55 -2.66 6.00 11.68
N LYS A 56 -2.88 5.57 10.41
CA LYS A 56 -2.58 4.19 10.00
C LYS A 56 -1.10 3.84 10.15
N MET A 57 -0.19 4.76 9.83
CA MET A 57 1.23 4.51 9.96
C MET A 57 1.68 4.41 11.41
N LYS A 58 1.13 5.25 12.29
CA LYS A 58 1.38 5.17 13.72
C LYS A 58 0.85 3.86 14.31
N GLN A 59 -0.31 3.43 13.87
CA GLN A 59 -0.91 2.16 14.29
C GLN A 59 -0.06 0.97 13.85
N LEU A 60 0.41 0.96 12.60
CA LEU A 60 1.25 -0.11 12.06
C LEU A 60 2.64 -0.16 12.71
N GLU A 61 3.17 0.98 13.12
CA GLU A 61 4.44 1.03 13.87
C GLU A 61 4.34 0.23 15.19
N LYS A 62 3.22 0.35 15.88
CA LYS A 62 2.98 -0.37 17.14
C LYS A 62 2.53 -1.81 16.92
N ASN A 63 1.71 -2.04 15.91
CA ASN A 63 1.20 -3.37 15.58
C ASN A 63 1.13 -3.50 14.05
N PRO A 64 2.08 -4.21 13.44
CA PRO A 64 2.15 -4.30 11.98
C PRO A 64 1.09 -5.20 11.35
N ALA A 65 0.28 -5.90 12.15
CA ALA A 65 -0.78 -6.73 11.61
C ALA A 65 -1.81 -5.88 10.87
N ALA A 66 -2.15 -6.30 9.66
CA ALA A 66 -3.08 -5.60 8.80
C ALA A 66 -3.98 -6.58 8.08
N ALA A 67 -5.18 -6.13 7.71
CA ALA A 67 -6.08 -6.88 6.86
C ALA A 67 -6.49 -6.00 5.69
N ILE A 68 -6.73 -6.62 4.54
CA ILE A 68 -7.16 -5.91 3.35
C ILE A 68 -8.35 -6.62 2.72
N ALA A 69 -9.19 -5.84 2.06
CA ALA A 69 -10.30 -6.36 1.28
C ALA A 69 -10.38 -5.58 -0.04
N GLY A 70 -10.52 -6.29 -1.12
CA GLY A 70 -10.78 -5.74 -2.43
C GLY A 70 -12.00 -6.41 -3.02
N ASP A 71 -12.28 -6.14 -4.29
CA ASP A 71 -13.34 -6.86 -4.98
C ASP A 71 -13.11 -8.38 -4.87
N TRP A 72 -14.06 -9.07 -4.27
CA TRP A 72 -14.16 -10.52 -4.12
C TRP A 72 -13.01 -11.22 -3.40
N PHE A 73 -12.13 -10.48 -2.68
CA PHE A 73 -11.10 -11.12 -1.88
C PHE A 73 -10.88 -10.41 -0.55
N THR A 74 -10.38 -11.15 0.42
CA THR A 74 -9.83 -10.61 1.66
C THR A 74 -8.49 -11.26 1.93
N ALA A 75 -7.62 -10.56 2.61
CA ALA A 75 -6.31 -11.07 3.00
C ALA A 75 -5.85 -10.40 4.28
N HIS A 76 -4.87 -10.99 4.94
CA HIS A 76 -4.21 -10.35 6.06
C HIS A 76 -2.71 -10.53 5.90
N GLY A 77 -1.95 -9.67 6.56
CA GLY A 77 -0.50 -9.69 6.46
C GLY A 77 0.14 -8.67 7.36
N THR A 78 1.32 -8.23 6.97
CA THR A 78 2.14 -7.30 7.73
C THR A 78 2.31 -6.01 6.94
N GLY A 79 2.02 -4.87 7.57
CA GLY A 79 2.28 -3.55 7.00
C GLY A 79 3.73 -3.14 7.28
N ILE A 80 4.47 -2.84 6.23
CA ILE A 80 5.89 -2.48 6.32
C ILE A 80 6.08 -1.09 5.73
N ASN A 81 6.61 -0.16 6.53
CA ASN A 81 6.96 1.17 6.05
C ASN A 81 8.30 1.09 5.30
N LEU A 82 8.27 1.30 3.98
CA LEU A 82 9.46 1.29 3.14
C LEU A 82 10.22 2.62 3.17
N GLY A 83 9.71 3.62 3.86
CA GLY A 83 10.36 4.90 4.00
C GLY A 83 9.98 5.90 2.92
N TYR A 84 10.76 6.95 2.85
CA TYR A 84 10.50 8.08 1.96
C TYR A 84 10.35 7.63 0.49
N PHE A 85 9.32 8.16 -0.18
CA PHE A 85 9.03 7.87 -1.58
C PHE A 85 10.22 8.19 -2.50
N GLY A 86 10.91 9.29 -2.24
CA GLY A 86 12.07 9.73 -3.02
C GLY A 86 13.40 9.09 -2.64
N LYS A 87 13.40 8.15 -1.70
CA LYS A 87 14.61 7.45 -1.26
C LYS A 87 15.20 6.62 -2.41
N GLN A 88 16.53 6.60 -2.53
CA GLN A 88 17.20 5.93 -3.64
C GLN A 88 16.81 4.44 -3.75
N GLU A 89 16.72 3.74 -2.61
CA GLU A 89 16.35 2.33 -2.56
C GLU A 89 14.93 2.08 -3.08
N ASN A 90 14.09 3.09 -3.07
CA ASN A 90 12.70 3.02 -3.53
C ASN A 90 12.51 3.48 -4.98
N ARG A 91 13.59 3.84 -5.68
CA ARG A 91 13.49 4.46 -7.03
C ARG A 91 12.67 3.63 -8.02
N ASN A 92 12.98 2.33 -8.13
CA ASN A 92 12.28 1.48 -9.09
C ASN A 92 10.80 1.33 -8.76
N LEU A 93 10.50 1.14 -7.47
CA LEU A 93 9.12 1.04 -7.01
C LEU A 93 8.38 2.36 -7.19
N ALA A 94 9.03 3.49 -6.90
CA ALA A 94 8.44 4.81 -7.07
C ALA A 94 8.06 5.07 -8.54
N GLU A 95 8.89 4.65 -9.48
CA GLU A 95 8.57 4.78 -10.91
C GLU A 95 7.33 3.96 -11.28
N LYS A 96 7.21 2.75 -10.76
CA LYS A 96 6.04 1.90 -10.99
C LYS A 96 4.78 2.53 -10.41
N LEU A 97 4.87 3.10 -9.20
CA LEU A 97 3.74 3.76 -8.56
C LEU A 97 3.35 5.04 -9.30
N ARG A 98 4.30 5.79 -9.83
CA ARG A 98 3.98 6.96 -10.66
C ARG A 98 3.20 6.58 -11.91
N LYS A 99 3.55 5.47 -12.54
CA LYS A 99 2.80 4.96 -13.70
C LYS A 99 1.41 4.49 -13.29
N ALA A 100 1.33 3.68 -12.26
CA ALA A 100 0.06 3.12 -11.81
C ALA A 100 -0.93 4.22 -11.39
N PHE A 101 -0.44 5.23 -10.69
CA PHE A 101 -1.27 6.30 -10.12
C PHE A 101 -1.24 7.58 -10.95
N ALA A 102 -0.88 7.50 -12.22
CA ALA A 102 -0.70 8.67 -13.07
C ALA A 102 -1.94 9.58 -13.14
N ALA A 103 -3.13 9.01 -12.97
CA ALA A 103 -4.37 9.77 -13.02
C ALA A 103 -4.50 10.80 -11.89
N TRP A 104 -3.82 10.59 -10.76
CA TRP A 104 -3.99 11.47 -9.59
C TRP A 104 -2.71 11.82 -8.84
N ILE A 105 -1.57 11.17 -9.12
CA ILE A 105 -0.37 11.28 -8.29
C ILE A 105 0.16 12.72 -8.17
N ASP A 106 0.01 13.52 -9.21
CA ASP A 106 0.48 14.90 -9.24
C ASP A 106 -0.64 15.93 -9.06
N ASN A 107 -1.75 15.53 -8.42
CA ASN A 107 -2.91 16.41 -8.25
C ASN A 107 -2.81 17.39 -7.07
N GLY A 108 -1.67 17.43 -6.38
CA GLY A 108 -1.42 18.36 -5.27
C GLY A 108 -1.68 17.79 -3.88
N HIS A 109 -2.19 16.56 -3.77
CA HIS A 109 -2.42 15.92 -2.47
C HIS A 109 -1.15 15.33 -1.85
N ASN A 110 -0.13 15.06 -2.67
CA ASN A 110 1.13 14.49 -2.21
C ASN A 110 2.26 15.50 -2.43
N ASP A 111 3.03 15.75 -1.40
CA ASP A 111 4.25 16.56 -1.48
C ASP A 111 5.46 15.62 -1.46
N PHE A 112 6.05 15.36 -2.62
CA PHE A 112 7.18 14.45 -2.75
C PHE A 112 8.51 15.06 -2.29
N THR A 113 8.53 16.33 -1.87
CA THR A 113 9.67 16.93 -1.20
C THR A 113 9.65 16.69 0.31
N ASP A 114 8.50 16.30 0.85
CA ASP A 114 8.35 15.97 2.27
C ASP A 114 8.84 14.54 2.52
N GLU A 115 9.86 14.41 3.38
CA GLU A 115 10.44 13.10 3.74
C GLU A 115 9.45 12.16 4.42
N ASN A 116 8.32 12.68 4.91
CA ASN A 116 7.25 11.88 5.51
C ASN A 116 6.29 11.30 4.46
N THR A 117 6.41 11.67 3.20
CA THR A 117 5.68 11.00 2.11
C THR A 117 6.38 9.69 1.82
N CYS A 118 5.75 8.58 2.20
CA CYS A 118 6.38 7.27 2.20
C CYS A 118 5.55 6.22 1.46
N ILE A 119 6.16 5.04 1.25
CA ILE A 119 5.53 3.87 0.66
C ILE A 119 5.26 2.85 1.78
N LEU A 120 4.03 2.36 1.83
CA LEU A 120 3.62 1.33 2.78
C LEU A 120 3.46 -0.02 2.10
#